data_c8dc56f36c12ea010c2f648aa93e1ad8
#
_entry.id   c8dc56f36c12ea010c2f648aa93e1ad8
#
_cell.length_a   1.000
_cell.length_b   1.000
_cell.length_c   1.000
_cell.angle_alpha   90.00
_cell.angle_beta   90.00
_cell.angle_gamma   90.00
#
_symmetry.space_group_name_H-M   'P 1'
#
loop_
_entity.id
_entity.type
_entity.pdbx_description
1 polymer ?
#
loop_
_entity_poly.entity_id
_entity_poly.type
_entity_poly.pdbx_seq_one_letter_code
_entity_poly.pdbx_strand_id
1 'polypeptide(L)'
;VREAIRDSCNIFFYEAGYRLGVDNIEKYAKEFGIGQRTGLEISESSGYLATKADKVQIRTYSTSDYIRRTVGIKGNAIITNEDGTEQAVYKSYAIAKELYSQITPDKYEYNSISQLYNRIFEEVTAIMAKYNVKDNVYLQKITQQIMDSRWVTTDTINASIGQGGNSTTPIQMANFLSSLVNGGIRREPYLVEKA
;
A
#
# COMPACT_ATOMS: atom_id res chain seq x y z
N VAL A 1 16.77 8.42 22.07
CA VAL A 1 16.94 8.23 20.63
C VAL A 1 18.36 7.81 20.28
N ARG A 2 19.39 8.60 20.65
CA ARG A 2 20.79 8.32 20.28
C ARG A 2 21.25 6.92 20.71
N GLU A 3 20.96 6.51 21.92
CA GLU A 3 21.30 5.17 22.43
C GLU A 3 20.51 4.08 21.69
N ALA A 4 19.22 4.32 21.45
CA ALA A 4 18.37 3.38 20.71
C ALA A 4 18.88 3.13 19.27
N ILE A 5 19.41 4.16 18.60
CA ILE A 5 20.04 4.03 17.28
C ILE A 5 21.33 3.23 17.40
N ARG A 6 22.21 3.62 18.36
CA ARG A 6 23.49 2.93 18.58
C ARG A 6 23.32 1.43 18.85
N ASP A 7 22.31 1.08 19.66
CA ASP A 7 22.10 -0.28 20.16
C ASP A 7 21.05 -1.05 19.32
N SER A 8 20.60 -0.47 18.19
CA SER A 8 19.57 -1.04 17.30
C SER A 8 18.33 -1.51 18.04
N CYS A 9 17.82 -0.68 18.98
CA CYS A 9 16.73 -1.05 19.89
C CYS A 9 15.37 -0.99 19.18
N ASN A 10 14.94 -2.10 18.63
CA ASN A 10 13.64 -2.20 17.95
C ASN A 10 12.45 -1.82 18.86
N ILE A 11 12.51 -2.19 20.15
CA ILE A 11 11.43 -1.90 21.11
C ILE A 11 11.19 -0.39 21.23
N PHE A 12 12.27 0.41 21.25
CA PHE A 12 12.13 1.86 21.26
C PHE A 12 11.42 2.38 20.01
N PHE A 13 11.78 1.88 18.84
CA PHE A 13 11.19 2.31 17.57
C PHE A 13 9.77 1.78 17.37
N TYR A 14 9.43 0.60 17.90
CA TYR A 14 8.05 0.10 17.94
C TYR A 14 7.15 1.05 18.73
N GLU A 15 7.56 1.44 19.91
CA GLU A 15 6.80 2.38 20.75
C GLU A 15 6.70 3.76 20.11
N ALA A 16 7.80 4.26 19.55
CA ALA A 16 7.82 5.55 18.85
C ALA A 16 6.88 5.53 17.63
N GLY A 17 6.92 4.48 16.82
CA GLY A 17 6.06 4.34 15.65
C GLY A 17 4.59 4.15 16.03
N TYR A 18 4.31 3.38 17.08
CA TYR A 18 2.95 3.20 17.59
C TYR A 18 2.33 4.54 18.04
N ARG A 19 3.08 5.35 18.78
CA ARG A 19 2.62 6.69 19.22
C ARG A 19 2.49 7.68 18.07
N LEU A 20 3.39 7.62 17.10
CA LEU A 20 3.37 8.51 15.94
C LEU A 20 2.21 8.20 15.02
N GLY A 21 1.91 6.92 14.81
CA GLY A 21 0.90 6.43 13.86
C GLY A 21 1.39 6.46 12.41
N VAL A 22 0.80 5.60 11.58
CA VAL A 22 1.23 5.46 10.17
C VAL A 22 1.06 6.73 9.36
N ASP A 23 0.02 7.50 9.61
CA ASP A 23 -0.28 8.72 8.83
C ASP A 23 0.82 9.79 9.03
N ASN A 24 1.35 9.91 10.26
CA ASN A 24 2.49 10.79 10.51
C ASN A 24 3.82 10.21 10.00
N ILE A 25 4.01 8.88 10.10
CA ILE A 25 5.18 8.22 9.50
C ILE A 25 5.19 8.50 8.00
N GLU A 26 4.07 8.31 7.31
CA GLU A 26 3.91 8.61 5.88
C GLU A 26 4.22 10.07 5.57
N LYS A 27 3.63 11.00 6.33
CA LYS A 27 3.83 12.44 6.16
C LYS A 27 5.31 12.80 6.20
N TYR A 28 5.99 12.46 7.29
CA TYR A 28 7.40 12.81 7.45
C TYR A 28 8.31 12.08 6.46
N ALA A 29 8.03 10.82 6.14
CA ALA A 29 8.78 10.09 5.12
C ALA A 29 8.71 10.80 3.76
N LYS A 30 7.53 11.27 3.36
CA LYS A 30 7.34 12.04 2.13
C LYS A 30 8.04 13.42 2.17
N GLU A 31 8.03 14.10 3.30
CA GLU A 31 8.78 15.36 3.48
C GLU A 31 10.28 15.16 3.26
N PHE A 32 10.82 14.03 3.67
CA PHE A 32 12.20 13.63 3.41
C PHE A 32 12.43 13.03 2.01
N GLY A 33 11.39 12.91 1.17
CA GLY A 33 11.47 12.40 -0.20
C GLY A 33 11.48 10.88 -0.35
N ILE A 34 11.15 10.14 0.71
CA ILE A 34 10.99 8.69 0.65
C ILE A 34 9.67 8.37 -0.07
N GLY A 35 9.68 7.34 -0.94
CA GLY A 35 8.52 6.95 -1.73
C GLY A 35 8.21 7.89 -2.91
N GLN A 36 9.16 8.75 -3.30
CA GLN A 36 9.03 9.71 -4.40
C GLN A 36 10.30 9.68 -5.27
N ARG A 37 10.17 10.07 -6.53
CA ARG A 37 11.36 10.31 -7.37
C ARG A 37 12.17 11.45 -6.80
N THR A 38 13.50 11.36 -6.89
CA THR A 38 14.41 12.37 -6.33
C THR A 38 14.61 13.57 -7.25
N GLY A 39 14.27 13.45 -8.52
CA GLY A 39 14.41 14.50 -9.53
C GLY A 39 15.68 14.36 -10.39
N LEU A 40 16.36 13.21 -10.34
CA LEU A 40 17.48 12.94 -11.23
C LEU A 40 17.06 13.01 -12.71
N GLU A 41 17.99 13.44 -13.57
CA GLU A 41 17.79 13.58 -15.03
C GLU A 41 17.67 12.24 -15.77
N ILE A 42 17.85 11.11 -15.07
CA ILE A 42 17.72 9.76 -15.59
C ILE A 42 16.45 9.08 -15.09
N SER A 43 16.07 7.97 -15.70
CA SER A 43 14.95 7.16 -15.21
C SER A 43 15.23 6.61 -13.83
N GLU A 44 14.35 6.86 -12.88
CA GLU A 44 14.45 6.40 -11.49
C GLU A 44 13.16 5.76 -11.00
N SER A 45 13.29 4.82 -10.05
CA SER A 45 12.16 4.28 -9.31
C SER A 45 11.77 5.21 -8.17
N SER A 46 10.48 5.36 -7.92
CA SER A 46 9.98 6.09 -6.73
C SER A 46 10.17 5.33 -5.42
N GLY A 47 10.59 4.06 -5.48
CA GLY A 47 10.54 3.21 -4.31
C GLY A 47 9.09 2.94 -3.86
N TYR A 48 8.92 2.50 -2.64
CA TYR A 48 7.62 2.18 -2.05
C TYR A 48 7.61 2.55 -0.57
N LEU A 49 6.57 3.23 -0.13
CA LEU A 49 6.35 3.54 1.27
C LEU A 49 5.15 2.72 1.78
N ALA A 50 5.30 2.06 2.92
CA ALA A 50 4.22 1.30 3.52
C ALA A 50 3.13 2.24 4.05
N THR A 51 2.08 2.43 3.28
CA THR A 51 0.90 3.23 3.62
C THR A 51 -0.37 2.39 3.59
N LYS A 52 -1.45 2.91 4.16
CA LYS A 52 -2.78 2.28 4.07
C LYS A 52 -3.21 2.12 2.61
N ALA A 53 -3.00 3.16 1.79
CA ALA A 53 -3.35 3.15 0.38
C ALA A 53 -2.54 2.12 -0.42
N ASP A 54 -1.23 2.06 -0.17
CA ASP A 54 -0.36 1.09 -0.84
C ASP A 54 -0.74 -0.35 -0.48
N LYS A 55 -1.11 -0.61 0.78
CA LYS A 55 -1.56 -1.93 1.19
C LYS A 55 -2.81 -2.37 0.43
N VAL A 56 -3.78 -1.47 0.28
CA VAL A 56 -4.99 -1.71 -0.52
C VAL A 56 -4.62 -1.96 -1.98
N GLN A 57 -3.72 -1.15 -2.55
CA GLN A 57 -3.30 -1.30 -3.95
C GLN A 57 -2.60 -2.64 -4.21
N ILE A 58 -1.69 -3.05 -3.33
CA ILE A 58 -1.01 -4.36 -3.42
C ILE A 58 -2.04 -5.49 -3.38
N ARG A 59 -3.01 -5.41 -2.48
CA ARG A 59 -4.08 -6.41 -2.38
C ARG A 59 -4.98 -6.41 -3.61
N THR A 60 -5.27 -5.25 -4.19
CA THR A 60 -6.01 -5.14 -5.45
C THR A 60 -5.30 -5.91 -6.57
N TYR A 61 -3.99 -5.73 -6.73
CA TYR A 61 -3.21 -6.49 -7.72
C TYR A 61 -3.19 -7.99 -7.43
N SER A 62 -3.00 -8.38 -6.16
CA SER A 62 -3.01 -9.81 -5.75
C SER A 62 -4.36 -10.47 -6.04
N THR A 63 -5.46 -9.77 -5.74
CA THR A 63 -6.82 -10.24 -6.01
C THR A 63 -7.10 -10.32 -7.52
N SER A 64 -6.64 -9.33 -8.27
CA SER A 64 -6.72 -9.36 -9.74
C SER A 64 -6.01 -10.59 -10.33
N ASP A 65 -4.79 -10.87 -9.86
CA ASP A 65 -4.04 -12.03 -10.33
C ASP A 65 -4.72 -13.36 -9.95
N TYR A 66 -5.27 -13.45 -8.74
CA TYR A 66 -6.06 -14.60 -8.32
C TYR A 66 -7.32 -14.78 -9.18
N ILE A 67 -8.09 -13.72 -9.43
CA ILE A 67 -9.27 -13.75 -10.29
C ILE A 67 -8.89 -14.20 -11.71
N ARG A 68 -7.79 -13.72 -12.26
CA ARG A 68 -7.33 -14.06 -13.60
C ARG A 68 -6.85 -15.50 -13.72
N ARG A 69 -6.03 -15.96 -12.77
CA ARG A 69 -5.34 -17.27 -12.87
C ARG A 69 -6.17 -18.41 -12.31
N THR A 70 -6.86 -18.20 -11.23
CA THR A 70 -7.56 -19.27 -10.49
C THR A 70 -9.04 -19.28 -10.78
N VAL A 71 -9.71 -18.13 -10.70
CA VAL A 71 -11.14 -18.04 -11.07
C VAL A 71 -11.34 -18.12 -12.58
N GLY A 72 -10.32 -17.75 -13.36
CA GLY A 72 -10.31 -17.91 -14.81
C GLY A 72 -10.95 -16.78 -15.61
N ILE A 73 -11.22 -15.62 -14.98
CA ILE A 73 -11.79 -14.47 -15.68
C ILE A 73 -10.66 -13.77 -16.48
N LYS A 74 -10.73 -13.89 -17.79
CA LYS A 74 -9.77 -13.33 -18.75
C LYS A 74 -10.40 -12.19 -19.57
N GLY A 75 -9.58 -11.54 -20.39
CA GLY A 75 -9.99 -10.42 -21.25
C GLY A 75 -9.64 -9.07 -20.68
N ASN A 76 -10.01 -8.02 -21.42
CA ASN A 76 -9.73 -6.63 -21.08
C ASN A 76 -11.01 -5.88 -20.72
N ALA A 77 -10.86 -4.79 -20.00
CA ALA A 77 -11.89 -3.81 -19.67
C ALA A 77 -11.29 -2.41 -19.78
N ILE A 78 -12.13 -1.41 -19.91
CA ILE A 78 -11.73 0.00 -19.81
C ILE A 78 -12.15 0.47 -18.42
N ILE A 79 -11.25 1.15 -17.73
CA ILE A 79 -11.55 1.85 -16.49
C ILE A 79 -11.34 3.35 -16.70
N THR A 80 -12.17 4.15 -16.05
CA THR A 80 -11.98 5.61 -15.96
C THR A 80 -11.22 5.93 -14.66
N ASN A 81 -10.14 6.66 -14.78
CA ASN A 81 -9.36 7.14 -13.64
C ASN A 81 -10.02 8.37 -13.00
N GLU A 82 -9.52 8.80 -11.84
CA GLU A 82 -10.04 9.98 -11.12
C GLU A 82 -9.90 11.29 -11.91
N ASP A 83 -8.90 11.38 -12.79
CA ASP A 83 -8.67 12.51 -13.69
C ASP A 83 -9.54 12.47 -14.98
N GLY A 84 -10.44 11.48 -15.09
CA GLY A 84 -11.31 11.28 -16.25
C GLY A 84 -10.66 10.57 -17.44
N THR A 85 -9.38 10.19 -17.35
CA THR A 85 -8.72 9.43 -18.42
C THR A 85 -9.19 7.98 -18.46
N GLU A 86 -9.32 7.42 -19.67
CA GLU A 86 -9.65 6.01 -19.88
C GLU A 86 -8.38 5.18 -20.02
N GLN A 87 -8.35 4.04 -19.36
CA GLN A 87 -7.24 3.09 -19.42
C GLN A 87 -7.73 1.67 -19.69
N ALA A 88 -7.12 1.02 -20.67
CA ALA A 88 -7.33 -0.41 -20.91
C ALA A 88 -6.58 -1.24 -19.85
N VAL A 89 -7.29 -2.09 -19.17
CA VAL A 89 -6.75 -2.98 -18.11
C VAL A 89 -7.28 -4.40 -18.28
N TYR A 90 -6.67 -5.36 -17.57
CA TYR A 90 -7.28 -6.69 -17.47
C TYR A 90 -8.64 -6.61 -16.79
N LYS A 91 -9.62 -7.37 -17.31
CA LYS A 91 -10.96 -7.46 -16.71
C LYS A 91 -10.92 -7.86 -15.23
N SER A 92 -10.01 -8.76 -14.86
CA SER A 92 -9.77 -9.15 -13.48
C SER A 92 -9.33 -7.97 -12.59
N TYR A 93 -8.55 -7.04 -13.15
CA TYR A 93 -8.13 -5.83 -12.41
C TYR A 93 -9.29 -4.85 -12.22
N ALA A 94 -10.14 -4.68 -13.24
CA ALA A 94 -11.34 -3.86 -13.11
C ALA A 94 -12.29 -4.41 -12.04
N ILE A 95 -12.46 -5.73 -11.98
CA ILE A 95 -13.25 -6.40 -10.93
C ILE A 95 -12.61 -6.22 -9.55
N ALA A 96 -11.30 -6.42 -9.43
CA ALA A 96 -10.60 -6.19 -8.16
C ALA A 96 -10.74 -4.73 -7.71
N LYS A 97 -10.55 -3.76 -8.62
CA LYS A 97 -10.74 -2.34 -8.34
C LYS A 97 -12.18 -2.03 -7.89
N GLU A 98 -13.21 -2.63 -8.51
CA GLU A 98 -14.61 -2.52 -8.07
C GLU A 98 -14.78 -3.04 -6.63
N LEU A 99 -14.26 -4.23 -6.32
CA LEU A 99 -14.32 -4.81 -4.98
C LEU A 99 -13.74 -3.88 -3.92
N TYR A 100 -12.50 -3.41 -4.12
CA TYR A 100 -11.81 -2.56 -3.14
C TYR A 100 -12.34 -1.13 -3.07
N SER A 101 -13.04 -0.64 -4.09
CA SER A 101 -13.72 0.66 -4.05
C SER A 101 -15.04 0.61 -3.28
N GLN A 102 -15.77 -0.49 -3.39
CA GLN A 102 -17.07 -0.66 -2.74
C GLN A 102 -16.92 -1.21 -1.31
N ILE A 103 -16.00 -2.15 -1.10
CA ILE A 103 -15.76 -2.82 0.18
C ILE A 103 -14.53 -2.23 0.86
N THR A 104 -14.75 -1.39 1.87
CA THR A 104 -13.70 -0.78 2.67
C THR A 104 -13.86 -1.27 4.11
N PRO A 105 -13.08 -2.28 4.55
CA PRO A 105 -13.28 -2.91 5.87
C PRO A 105 -13.26 -1.96 7.06
N ASP A 106 -12.46 -0.90 6.98
CA ASP A 106 -12.31 0.09 8.06
C ASP A 106 -13.53 1.01 8.23
N LYS A 107 -14.51 0.97 7.31
CA LYS A 107 -15.76 1.74 7.40
C LYS A 107 -16.88 1.00 8.15
N TYR A 108 -16.68 -0.29 8.43
CA TYR A 108 -17.72 -1.07 9.09
C TYR A 108 -17.57 -1.04 10.61
N GLU A 109 -18.68 -0.79 11.30
CA GLU A 109 -18.77 -1.08 12.74
C GLU A 109 -19.01 -2.58 12.93
N TYR A 110 -18.25 -3.20 13.81
CA TYR A 110 -18.36 -4.62 14.11
C TYR A 110 -17.94 -4.92 15.55
N ASN A 111 -18.59 -5.93 16.16
CA ASN A 111 -18.29 -6.39 17.52
C ASN A 111 -17.28 -7.56 17.53
N SER A 112 -17.06 -8.23 16.38
CA SER A 112 -16.12 -9.31 16.24
C SER A 112 -15.57 -9.40 14.81
N ILE A 113 -14.38 -9.97 14.67
CA ILE A 113 -13.75 -10.20 13.35
C ILE A 113 -14.63 -11.13 12.49
N SER A 114 -15.30 -12.11 13.11
CA SER A 114 -16.22 -13.01 12.40
C SER A 114 -17.43 -12.25 11.83
N GLN A 115 -17.97 -11.27 12.55
CA GLN A 115 -19.06 -10.43 12.06
C GLN A 115 -18.61 -9.60 10.85
N LEU A 116 -17.42 -8.97 10.95
CA LEU A 116 -16.84 -8.23 9.83
C LEU A 116 -16.62 -9.12 8.62
N TYR A 117 -16.04 -10.32 8.82
CA TYR A 117 -15.80 -11.28 7.75
C TYR A 117 -17.09 -11.66 7.03
N ASN A 118 -18.15 -12.01 7.76
CA ASN A 118 -19.43 -12.42 7.19
C ASN A 118 -20.03 -11.29 6.35
N ARG A 119 -20.00 -10.06 6.85
CA ARG A 119 -20.49 -8.90 6.10
C ARG A 119 -19.71 -8.69 4.80
N ILE A 120 -18.40 -8.74 4.84
CA ILE A 120 -17.56 -8.62 3.64
C ILE A 120 -17.83 -9.78 2.68
N PHE A 121 -18.02 -11.00 3.20
CA PHE A 121 -18.34 -12.16 2.37
C PHE A 121 -19.65 -12.01 1.62
N GLU A 122 -20.70 -11.45 2.25
CA GLU A 122 -21.98 -11.16 1.59
C GLU A 122 -21.80 -10.13 0.46
N GLU A 123 -21.06 -9.06 0.69
CA GLU A 123 -20.79 -8.03 -0.31
C GLU A 123 -19.95 -8.56 -1.47
N VAL A 124 -18.90 -9.32 -1.17
CA VAL A 124 -18.09 -10.01 -2.19
C VAL A 124 -18.96 -10.93 -3.04
N THR A 125 -19.84 -11.70 -2.39
CA THR A 125 -20.75 -12.61 -3.09
C THR A 125 -21.68 -11.86 -4.04
N ALA A 126 -22.24 -10.74 -3.58
CA ALA A 126 -23.12 -9.89 -4.39
C ALA A 126 -22.40 -9.30 -5.62
N ILE A 127 -21.18 -8.82 -5.44
CA ILE A 127 -20.38 -8.26 -6.54
C ILE A 127 -19.96 -9.36 -7.51
N MET A 128 -19.44 -10.47 -7.01
CA MET A 128 -18.91 -11.56 -7.83
C MET A 128 -20.02 -12.33 -8.58
N ALA A 129 -21.26 -12.27 -8.09
CA ALA A 129 -22.41 -12.81 -8.79
C ALA A 129 -22.65 -12.14 -10.17
N LYS A 130 -22.33 -10.84 -10.32
CA LYS A 130 -22.37 -10.12 -11.60
C LYS A 130 -21.45 -10.75 -12.65
N TYR A 131 -20.42 -11.43 -12.21
CA TYR A 131 -19.41 -12.09 -13.03
C TYR A 131 -19.59 -13.61 -13.10
N ASN A 132 -20.75 -14.09 -12.64
CA ASN A 132 -21.14 -15.51 -12.60
C ASN A 132 -20.20 -16.41 -11.76
N VAL A 133 -19.56 -15.84 -10.73
CA VAL A 133 -18.71 -16.56 -9.78
C VAL A 133 -19.54 -16.90 -8.55
N LYS A 134 -19.77 -18.20 -8.31
CA LYS A 134 -20.60 -18.72 -7.22
C LYS A 134 -19.89 -19.73 -6.33
N ASP A 135 -18.65 -20.11 -6.68
CA ASP A 135 -17.88 -21.07 -5.91
C ASP A 135 -17.42 -20.45 -4.58
N ASN A 136 -17.85 -21.06 -3.48
CA ASN A 136 -17.56 -20.57 -2.14
C ASN A 136 -16.03 -20.52 -1.84
N VAL A 137 -15.23 -21.42 -2.41
CA VAL A 137 -13.78 -21.42 -2.20
C VAL A 137 -13.17 -20.15 -2.77
N TYR A 138 -13.62 -19.73 -3.96
CA TYR A 138 -13.15 -18.49 -4.59
C TYR A 138 -13.63 -17.25 -3.81
N LEU A 139 -14.89 -17.24 -3.40
CA LEU A 139 -15.47 -16.14 -2.63
C LEU A 139 -14.78 -15.96 -1.28
N GLN A 140 -14.53 -17.04 -0.54
CA GLN A 140 -13.81 -17.02 0.72
C GLN A 140 -12.38 -16.48 0.56
N LYS A 141 -11.68 -16.91 -0.50
CA LYS A 141 -10.31 -16.43 -0.75
C LYS A 141 -10.27 -14.93 -1.08
N ILE A 142 -11.19 -14.45 -1.90
CA ILE A 142 -11.33 -13.02 -2.21
C ILE A 142 -11.67 -12.23 -0.94
N THR A 143 -12.62 -12.71 -0.15
CA THR A 143 -12.99 -12.11 1.15
C THR A 143 -11.77 -11.99 2.07
N GLN A 144 -10.98 -13.05 2.18
CA GLN A 144 -9.77 -13.03 3.00
C GLN A 144 -8.76 -11.99 2.50
N GLN A 145 -8.56 -11.87 1.18
CA GLN A 145 -7.67 -10.86 0.62
C GLN A 145 -8.14 -9.41 0.92
N ILE A 146 -9.46 -9.18 0.93
CA ILE A 146 -10.04 -7.90 1.32
C ILE A 146 -9.86 -7.67 2.83
N MET A 147 -10.09 -8.67 3.66
CA MET A 147 -9.80 -8.59 5.10
C MET A 147 -8.33 -8.25 5.37
N ASP A 148 -7.42 -8.84 4.61
CA ASP A 148 -5.97 -8.62 4.72
C ASP A 148 -5.53 -7.24 4.22
N SER A 149 -6.39 -6.47 3.56
CA SER A 149 -6.11 -5.09 3.15
C SER A 149 -6.23 -4.08 4.29
N ARG A 150 -6.84 -4.46 5.40
CA ARG A 150 -6.94 -3.62 6.59
C ARG A 150 -5.56 -3.27 7.12
N TRP A 151 -5.43 -2.01 7.53
CA TRP A 151 -4.25 -1.59 8.26
C TRP A 151 -4.41 -1.98 9.74
N VAL A 152 -3.48 -2.74 10.27
CA VAL A 152 -3.49 -3.17 11.67
C VAL A 152 -2.26 -2.61 12.39
N THR A 153 -2.31 -2.57 13.73
CA THR A 153 -1.22 -2.03 14.56
C THR A 153 0.14 -2.64 14.23
N THR A 154 0.17 -3.94 13.91
CA THR A 154 1.40 -4.63 13.52
C THR A 154 2.02 -4.05 12.24
N ASP A 155 1.22 -3.54 11.30
CA ASP A 155 1.75 -2.90 10.09
C ASP A 155 2.48 -1.60 10.44
N THR A 156 1.91 -0.79 11.36
CA THR A 156 2.56 0.43 11.87
C THR A 156 3.88 0.12 12.56
N ILE A 157 3.89 -0.90 13.42
CA ILE A 157 5.08 -1.37 14.14
C ILE A 157 6.17 -1.80 13.16
N ASN A 158 5.83 -2.60 12.14
CA ASN A 158 6.78 -3.02 11.11
C ASN A 158 7.29 -1.82 10.29
N ALA A 159 6.39 -0.92 9.89
CA ALA A 159 6.77 0.28 9.14
C ALA A 159 7.74 1.17 9.92
N SER A 160 7.61 1.23 11.26
CA SER A 160 8.44 2.07 12.14
C SER A 160 9.91 1.65 12.21
N ILE A 161 10.23 0.42 11.83
CA ILE A 161 11.60 -0.10 11.74
C ILE A 161 12.05 -0.34 10.28
N GLY A 162 11.31 0.23 9.31
CA GLY A 162 11.62 0.09 7.88
C GLY A 162 11.31 -1.29 7.29
N GLN A 163 10.55 -2.12 8.01
CA GLN A 163 10.10 -3.43 7.53
C GLN A 163 8.70 -3.35 6.90
N GLY A 164 8.19 -4.50 6.45
CA GLY A 164 6.90 -4.61 5.78
C GLY A 164 6.97 -4.18 4.31
N GLY A 165 6.05 -3.31 3.88
CA GLY A 165 5.96 -2.85 2.48
C GLY A 165 6.94 -1.74 2.09
N ASN A 166 7.88 -1.34 2.97
CA ASN A 166 8.83 -0.27 2.64
C ASN A 166 9.91 -0.75 1.67
N SER A 167 10.14 0.02 0.62
CA SER A 167 11.24 -0.17 -0.32
C SER A 167 11.77 1.19 -0.77
N THR A 168 13.02 1.48 -0.49
CA THR A 168 13.67 2.74 -0.84
C THR A 168 14.81 2.51 -1.81
N THR A 169 15.05 3.47 -2.70
CA THR A 169 16.24 3.42 -3.57
C THR A 169 17.46 3.93 -2.82
N PRO A 170 18.68 3.47 -3.18
CA PRO A 170 19.91 3.98 -2.55
C PRO A 170 20.02 5.50 -2.63
N ILE A 171 19.59 6.12 -3.73
CA ILE A 171 19.65 7.57 -3.87
C ILE A 171 18.67 8.30 -2.94
N GLN A 172 17.48 7.74 -2.70
CA GLN A 172 16.54 8.28 -1.72
C GLN A 172 17.15 8.24 -0.31
N MET A 173 17.79 7.13 0.07
CA MET A 173 18.44 7.02 1.37
C MET A 173 19.63 7.97 1.50
N ALA A 174 20.44 8.14 0.47
CA ALA A 174 21.54 9.10 0.46
C ALA A 174 21.02 10.53 0.62
N ASN A 175 19.94 10.90 -0.09
CA ASN A 175 19.33 12.22 -0.01
C ASN A 175 18.68 12.47 1.36
N PHE A 176 18.01 11.46 1.93
CA PHE A 176 17.49 11.50 3.29
C PHE A 176 18.59 11.76 4.33
N LEU A 177 19.67 10.98 4.28
CA LEU A 177 20.80 11.15 5.19
C LEU A 177 21.48 12.52 5.01
N SER A 178 21.64 12.98 3.76
CA SER A 178 22.14 14.33 3.47
C SER A 178 21.29 15.40 4.13
N SER A 179 19.97 15.28 4.06
CA SER A 179 19.05 16.22 4.69
C SER A 179 19.18 16.27 6.21
N LEU A 180 19.44 15.12 6.85
CA LEU A 180 19.63 15.05 8.31
C LEU A 180 20.92 15.75 8.76
N VAL A 181 22.02 15.61 8.00
CA VAL A 181 23.34 16.16 8.41
C VAL A 181 23.54 17.60 8.01
N ASN A 182 22.72 18.15 7.09
CA ASN A 182 22.83 19.54 6.62
C ASN A 182 21.84 20.50 7.30
N GLY A 183 21.22 20.10 8.40
CA GLY A 183 20.26 20.92 9.14
C GLY A 183 18.82 20.85 8.62
N GLY A 184 18.45 19.79 7.91
CA GLY A 184 17.08 19.55 7.46
C GLY A 184 16.76 20.09 6.05
N ILE A 185 17.76 20.55 5.31
CA ILE A 185 17.56 21.08 3.96
C ILE A 185 17.57 19.94 2.96
N ARG A 186 16.42 19.66 2.34
CA ARG A 186 16.32 18.73 1.24
C ARG A 186 16.80 19.41 -0.06
N ARG A 187 17.71 18.74 -0.76
CA ARG A 187 18.21 19.17 -2.07
C ARG A 187 17.88 18.13 -3.13
N GLU A 188 17.61 18.59 -4.35
CA GLU A 188 17.48 17.68 -5.47
C GLU A 188 18.86 17.22 -5.92
N PRO A 189 19.12 15.91 -6.00
CA PRO A 189 20.38 15.40 -6.53
C PRO A 189 20.42 15.65 -8.05
N TYR A 190 21.59 15.84 -8.59
CA TYR A 190 21.82 15.99 -10.03
C TYR A 190 23.08 15.22 -10.45
N LEU A 191 23.13 14.80 -11.71
CA LEU A 191 24.29 14.10 -12.29
C LEU A 191 25.20 15.06 -13.03
N VAL A 192 24.63 16.12 -13.62
CA VAL A 192 25.39 17.10 -14.40
C VAL A 192 25.13 18.48 -13.78
N GLU A 193 26.21 19.11 -13.35
CA GLU A 193 26.17 20.49 -12.88
C GLU A 193 25.75 21.40 -14.04
N LYS A 194 24.66 22.13 -13.85
CA LYS A 194 24.24 23.14 -14.84
C LYS A 194 25.22 24.31 -14.77
N ALA A 195 25.91 24.56 -15.89
CA ALA A 195 26.79 25.70 -16.05
C ALA A 195 26.02 27.02 -16.02
#